data_cba8cb8a019caf5d30abedebf6cf4426
#
_entry.id   cba8cb8a019caf5d30abedebf6cf4426
#
_cell.length_a   1.000
_cell.length_b   1.000
_cell.length_c   1.000
_cell.angle_alpha   90.00
_cell.angle_beta   90.00
_cell.angle_gamma   90.00
#
_symmetry.space_group_name_H-M   'P 1'
#
loop_
_entity.id
_entity.type
_entity.pdbx_description
1 polymer ?
#
loop_
_entity_poly.entity_id
_entity_poly.type
_entity_poly.pdbx_seq_one_letter_code
_entity_poly.pdbx_strand_id
1 'polypeptide(L)'
;MKKLCSYMMVCGAMMTAVLGFTACEDDLDVQQAYPFTVETMPVPKRLVQGETAEVRCDVVRGGYFSDTRYTIRYFQPDGEGTLRMDDGMVLLPNDRYPLDRDVFRLYYTSECEDQQTIDVYFEDNHDQLYQLTFTFNNEAKEEEDTTEDNTITPIGTIVSPINFNP
;
A
#
# COMPACT_ATOMS: atom_id res chain seq x y z
N MET A 1 -19.91 22.84 74.39
CA MET A 1 -20.47 23.35 73.12
C MET A 1 -19.40 23.95 72.20
N LYS A 2 -18.45 24.75 72.70
CA LYS A 2 -17.42 25.41 71.85
C LYS A 2 -16.43 24.42 71.19
N LYS A 3 -16.12 23.28 71.82
CA LYS A 3 -15.20 22.28 71.22
C LYS A 3 -15.85 21.44 70.11
N LEU A 4 -17.15 21.19 70.22
CA LEU A 4 -17.89 20.42 69.18
C LEU A 4 -18.03 21.22 67.88
N CYS A 5 -18.24 22.53 67.99
CA CYS A 5 -18.34 23.43 66.87
C CYS A 5 -16.99 23.53 66.11
N SER A 6 -15.87 23.50 66.85
CA SER A 6 -14.52 23.53 66.26
C SER A 6 -14.19 22.24 65.47
N TYR A 7 -14.61 21.07 65.97
CA TYR A 7 -14.45 19.81 65.23
C TYR A 7 -15.29 19.73 63.97
N MET A 8 -16.51 20.24 64.01
CA MET A 8 -17.38 20.32 62.83
C MET A 8 -16.78 21.23 61.74
N MET A 9 -16.15 22.34 62.11
CA MET A 9 -15.53 23.26 61.19
C MET A 9 -14.26 22.67 60.53
N VAL A 10 -13.46 21.92 61.28
CA VAL A 10 -12.26 21.25 60.80
C VAL A 10 -12.61 20.08 59.87
N CYS A 11 -13.63 19.29 60.19
CA CYS A 11 -14.12 18.22 59.30
C CYS A 11 -14.73 18.78 58.00
N GLY A 12 -15.47 19.89 58.08
CA GLY A 12 -16.01 20.56 56.86
C GLY A 12 -14.92 21.08 55.93
N ALA A 13 -13.85 21.65 56.47
CA ALA A 13 -12.71 22.15 55.71
C ALA A 13 -11.89 21.02 55.07
N MET A 14 -11.81 19.85 55.77
CA MET A 14 -11.10 18.68 55.23
C MET A 14 -11.89 17.99 54.13
N MET A 15 -13.23 18.04 54.16
CA MET A 15 -14.08 17.41 53.16
C MET A 15 -14.13 18.21 51.83
N THR A 16 -13.95 19.54 51.91
CA THR A 16 -13.87 20.40 50.71
C THR A 16 -12.53 20.32 50.01
N ALA A 17 -11.45 19.94 50.69
CA ALA A 17 -10.13 19.77 50.08
C ALA A 17 -10.00 18.49 49.23
N VAL A 18 -10.87 17.49 49.44
CA VAL A 18 -10.82 16.20 48.71
C VAL A 18 -11.56 16.28 47.35
N LEU A 19 -12.45 17.27 47.17
CA LEU A 19 -13.23 17.41 45.90
C LEU A 19 -12.54 18.25 44.82
N GLY A 20 -11.33 18.75 45.08
CA GLY A 20 -10.60 19.64 44.16
C GLY A 20 -9.61 18.96 43.23
N PHE A 21 -9.44 17.64 43.28
CA PHE A 21 -8.50 16.91 42.42
C PHE A 21 -9.19 15.98 41.43
N THR A 22 -10.31 16.38 40.83
CA THR A 22 -10.67 15.88 39.54
C THR A 22 -9.83 16.67 38.52
N ALA A 23 -8.55 16.33 38.41
CA ALA A 23 -7.80 16.67 37.22
C ALA A 23 -8.55 16.03 36.04
N CYS A 24 -9.15 16.84 35.16
CA CYS A 24 -9.44 16.43 33.83
C CYS A 24 -8.08 16.08 33.22
N GLU A 25 -7.75 14.80 33.16
CA GLU A 25 -6.84 14.29 32.17
C GLU A 25 -7.60 14.39 30.85
N ASP A 26 -7.64 15.58 30.26
CA ASP A 26 -7.86 15.71 28.83
C ASP A 26 -6.58 15.16 28.18
N ASP A 27 -6.48 13.84 28.16
CA ASP A 27 -5.60 13.14 27.23
C ASP A 27 -6.11 13.52 25.84
N LEU A 28 -5.45 14.52 25.26
CA LEU A 28 -5.57 14.81 23.84
C LEU A 28 -5.05 13.56 23.13
N ASP A 29 -5.94 12.65 22.81
CA ASP A 29 -5.65 11.47 22.01
C ASP A 29 -5.30 11.96 20.60
N VAL A 30 -4.02 12.29 20.40
CA VAL A 30 -3.50 12.70 19.11
C VAL A 30 -3.42 11.47 18.25
N GLN A 31 -4.29 11.38 17.24
CA GLN A 31 -4.23 10.30 16.26
C GLN A 31 -2.88 10.34 15.55
N GLN A 32 -2.06 9.30 15.75
CA GLN A 32 -0.72 9.16 15.18
C GLN A 32 -0.70 8.22 13.98
N ALA A 33 -1.58 7.22 13.97
CA ALA A 33 -1.70 6.25 12.91
C ALA A 33 -2.88 6.60 11.99
N TYR A 34 -2.59 6.87 10.73
CA TYR A 34 -3.59 7.09 9.68
C TYR A 34 -3.49 5.98 8.64
N PRO A 35 -4.61 5.41 8.18
CA PRO A 35 -4.57 4.40 7.13
C PRO A 35 -3.96 4.97 5.86
N PHE A 36 -3.23 4.16 5.14
CA PHE A 36 -2.67 4.51 3.85
C PHE A 36 -2.88 3.38 2.83
N THR A 37 -2.82 3.74 1.57
CA THR A 37 -2.81 2.82 0.42
C THR A 37 -1.69 3.21 -0.52
N VAL A 38 -1.29 2.32 -1.41
CA VAL A 38 -0.36 2.64 -2.49
C VAL A 38 -1.06 2.40 -3.81
N GLU A 39 -1.26 3.48 -4.56
CA GLU A 39 -1.84 3.42 -5.90
C GLU A 39 -0.74 3.28 -6.94
N THR A 40 -1.04 2.55 -8.03
CA THR A 40 -0.10 2.38 -9.14
C THR A 40 -0.77 2.67 -10.46
N MET A 41 0.04 3.17 -11.42
CA MET A 41 -0.38 3.18 -12.81
C MET A 41 -0.39 1.75 -13.36
N PRO A 42 -1.16 1.47 -14.43
CA PRO A 42 -1.16 0.17 -15.06
C PRO A 42 0.26 -0.29 -15.43
N VAL A 43 0.60 -1.53 -15.05
CA VAL A 43 1.91 -2.14 -15.28
C VAL A 43 1.77 -3.17 -16.42
N PRO A 44 2.77 -3.34 -17.30
CA PRO A 44 2.78 -4.39 -18.31
C PRO A 44 2.55 -5.77 -17.65
N LYS A 45 1.71 -6.59 -18.24
CA LYS A 45 1.51 -7.98 -17.77
C LYS A 45 2.56 -8.93 -18.34
N ARG A 46 3.27 -8.48 -19.36
CA ARG A 46 4.30 -9.22 -20.06
C ARG A 46 5.64 -8.55 -19.85
N LEU A 47 6.66 -9.34 -19.56
CA LEU A 47 8.03 -8.89 -19.39
C LEU A 47 8.96 -10.05 -19.79
N VAL A 48 9.72 -9.89 -20.85
CA VAL A 48 10.70 -10.91 -21.28
C VAL A 48 12.04 -10.67 -20.59
N GLN A 49 12.89 -11.68 -20.56
CA GLN A 49 14.21 -11.61 -19.95
C GLN A 49 15.01 -10.40 -20.48
N GLY A 50 15.59 -9.62 -19.58
CA GLY A 50 16.33 -8.39 -19.86
C GLY A 50 15.47 -7.12 -20.01
N GLU A 51 14.15 -7.23 -20.09
CA GLU A 51 13.26 -6.07 -20.11
C GLU A 51 13.03 -5.52 -18.69
N THR A 52 12.70 -4.23 -18.63
CA THR A 52 12.42 -3.54 -17.37
C THR A 52 11.00 -2.97 -17.38
N ALA A 53 10.21 -3.31 -16.39
CA ALA A 53 8.92 -2.70 -16.11
C ALA A 53 9.09 -1.51 -15.16
N GLU A 54 8.51 -0.35 -15.52
CA GLU A 54 8.37 0.80 -14.65
C GLU A 54 7.04 0.72 -13.90
N VAL A 55 7.09 0.77 -12.57
CA VAL A 55 5.92 0.85 -11.69
C VAL A 55 5.92 2.23 -11.03
N ARG A 56 4.94 3.06 -11.37
CA ARG A 56 4.74 4.37 -10.75
C ARG A 56 3.84 4.20 -9.56
N CYS A 57 4.33 4.60 -8.38
CA CYS A 57 3.65 4.45 -7.10
C CYS A 57 3.34 5.81 -6.49
N ASP A 58 2.18 5.89 -5.82
CA ASP A 58 1.74 7.03 -5.03
C ASP A 58 1.19 6.54 -3.69
N VAL A 59 1.77 6.99 -2.58
CA VAL A 59 1.30 6.71 -1.22
C VAL A 59 0.18 7.66 -0.86
N VAL A 60 -1.05 7.17 -0.87
CA VAL A 60 -2.25 7.93 -0.52
C VAL A 60 -2.54 7.77 0.96
N ARG A 61 -2.43 8.85 1.72
CA ARG A 61 -2.61 8.87 3.17
C ARG A 61 -4.02 9.29 3.55
N GLY A 62 -4.64 8.60 4.51
CA GLY A 62 -5.92 9.00 5.10
C GLY A 62 -5.84 10.21 6.03
N GLY A 63 -4.63 10.59 6.46
CA GLY A 63 -4.33 11.74 7.30
C GLY A 63 -2.84 11.99 7.40
N TYR A 64 -2.44 12.97 8.21
CA TYR A 64 -1.05 13.38 8.33
C TYR A 64 -0.59 13.42 9.79
N PHE A 65 0.52 12.74 10.08
CA PHE A 65 1.27 12.86 11.31
C PHE A 65 2.76 13.03 10.96
N SER A 66 3.42 14.04 11.53
CA SER A 66 4.78 14.44 11.16
C SER A 66 5.84 13.36 11.38
N ASP A 67 5.60 12.47 12.33
CA ASP A 67 6.56 11.45 12.72
C ASP A 67 6.32 10.10 12.01
N THR A 68 5.31 10.02 11.14
CA THR A 68 5.08 8.83 10.30
C THR A 68 6.25 8.64 9.35
N ARG A 69 6.80 7.43 9.33
CA ARG A 69 7.89 6.99 8.46
C ARG A 69 7.43 5.77 7.71
N TYR A 70 7.71 5.73 6.42
CA TYR A 70 7.41 4.58 5.58
C TYR A 70 8.68 3.83 5.23
N THR A 71 8.54 2.52 5.07
CA THR A 71 9.57 1.65 4.54
C THR A 71 9.00 0.78 3.44
N ILE A 72 9.86 0.36 2.51
CA ILE A 72 9.55 -0.59 1.44
C ILE A 72 10.43 -1.82 1.59
N ARG A 73 9.87 -2.98 1.34
CA ARG A 73 10.59 -4.25 1.12
C ARG A 73 9.88 -5.07 0.06
N TYR A 74 10.56 -6.06 -0.52
CA TYR A 74 9.92 -6.96 -1.45
C TYR A 74 10.35 -8.41 -1.26
N PHE A 75 9.54 -9.31 -1.77
CA PHE A 75 9.83 -10.73 -1.92
C PHE A 75 9.62 -11.12 -3.38
N GLN A 76 10.32 -12.13 -3.81
CA GLN A 76 10.19 -12.71 -5.14
C GLN A 76 9.87 -14.21 -5.00
N PRO A 77 8.55 -14.56 -4.93
CA PRO A 77 8.14 -15.95 -4.80
C PRO A 77 8.34 -16.76 -6.07
N ASP A 78 8.27 -16.13 -7.26
CA ASP A 78 8.44 -16.81 -8.53
C ASP A 78 9.39 -16.05 -9.47
N GLY A 79 10.20 -16.78 -10.22
CA GLY A 79 11.13 -16.26 -11.20
C GLY A 79 12.35 -15.58 -10.59
N GLU A 80 13.11 -14.87 -11.41
CA GLU A 80 14.32 -14.15 -11.03
C GLU A 80 14.33 -12.75 -11.66
N GLY A 81 14.75 -11.74 -10.90
CA GLY A 81 14.87 -10.38 -11.37
C GLY A 81 15.38 -9.42 -10.31
N THR A 82 15.66 -8.20 -10.73
CA THR A 82 16.19 -7.15 -9.87
C THR A 82 15.20 -6.01 -9.74
N LEU A 83 14.87 -5.62 -8.50
CA LEU A 83 14.04 -4.45 -8.20
C LEU A 83 14.92 -3.27 -7.78
N ARG A 84 14.66 -2.11 -8.39
CA ARG A 84 15.42 -0.87 -8.17
C ARG A 84 14.49 0.32 -7.98
N MET A 85 14.86 1.25 -7.13
CA MET A 85 14.19 2.56 -6.98
C MET A 85 14.66 3.57 -8.04
N ASP A 86 13.96 4.68 -8.15
CA ASP A 86 14.23 5.75 -9.13
C ASP A 86 15.53 6.54 -8.85
N ASP A 87 16.06 6.48 -7.63
CA ASP A 87 17.39 7.01 -7.26
C ASP A 87 18.55 6.07 -7.64
N GLY A 88 18.23 4.88 -8.19
CA GLY A 88 19.20 3.86 -8.58
C GLY A 88 19.51 2.83 -7.49
N MET A 89 18.93 2.96 -6.30
CA MET A 89 19.11 1.99 -5.22
C MET A 89 18.52 0.63 -5.63
N VAL A 90 19.35 -0.42 -5.61
CA VAL A 90 18.92 -1.81 -5.81
C VAL A 90 18.42 -2.36 -4.49
N LEU A 91 17.18 -2.84 -4.47
CA LEU A 91 16.59 -3.47 -3.31
C LEU A 91 17.00 -4.94 -3.26
N LEU A 92 17.39 -5.43 -2.09
CA LEU A 92 17.59 -6.86 -1.85
C LEU A 92 16.30 -7.46 -1.29
N PRO A 93 15.96 -8.71 -1.66
CA PRO A 93 14.76 -9.36 -1.15
C PRO A 93 14.75 -9.42 0.37
N ASN A 94 13.58 -9.11 0.98
CA ASN A 94 13.33 -9.07 2.42
C ASN A 94 14.05 -7.97 3.22
N ASP A 95 14.89 -7.16 2.61
CA ASP A 95 15.50 -6.01 3.29
C ASP A 95 14.54 -4.80 3.28
N ARG A 96 14.56 -4.03 4.38
CA ARG A 96 13.75 -2.80 4.52
C ARG A 96 14.55 -1.59 4.12
N TYR A 97 13.95 -0.75 3.28
CA TYR A 97 14.54 0.50 2.82
C TYR A 97 13.62 1.67 3.18
N PRO A 98 14.17 2.83 3.60
CA PRO A 98 13.35 4.00 3.89
C PRO A 98 12.68 4.51 2.60
N LEU A 99 11.44 4.99 2.76
CA LEU A 99 10.66 5.61 1.70
C LEU A 99 10.38 7.07 2.09
N ASP A 100 11.22 7.98 1.60
CA ASP A 100 11.20 9.39 1.99
C ASP A 100 10.25 10.25 1.13
N ARG A 101 9.63 9.65 0.10
CA ARG A 101 8.73 10.33 -0.85
C ARG A 101 7.45 9.56 -1.02
N ASP A 102 6.33 10.28 -1.12
CA ASP A 102 5.03 9.66 -1.39
C ASP A 102 4.92 9.21 -2.85
N VAL A 103 5.46 9.99 -3.80
CA VAL A 103 5.47 9.66 -5.22
C VAL A 103 6.87 9.21 -5.64
N PHE A 104 6.97 7.99 -6.17
CA PHE A 104 8.23 7.36 -6.57
C PHE A 104 8.00 6.33 -7.68
N ARG A 105 9.10 5.77 -8.19
CA ARG A 105 9.07 4.72 -9.21
C ARG A 105 9.91 3.54 -8.79
N LEU A 106 9.40 2.37 -9.12
CA LEU A 106 10.14 1.13 -9.05
C LEU A 106 10.42 0.65 -10.47
N TYR A 107 11.57 0.04 -10.66
CA TYR A 107 12.00 -0.55 -11.91
C TYR A 107 12.33 -2.01 -11.65
N TYR A 108 11.54 -2.91 -12.19
CA TYR A 108 11.77 -4.33 -12.10
C TYR A 108 12.34 -4.84 -13.42
N THR A 109 13.55 -5.40 -13.39
CA THR A 109 14.21 -6.00 -14.56
C THR A 109 14.14 -7.51 -14.45
N SER A 110 13.57 -8.15 -15.46
CA SER A 110 13.49 -9.61 -15.55
C SER A 110 14.85 -10.22 -15.83
N GLU A 111 15.21 -11.31 -15.13
CA GLU A 111 16.48 -12.04 -15.32
C GLU A 111 16.26 -13.50 -15.71
N CYS A 112 15.01 -13.95 -15.89
CA CYS A 112 14.67 -15.31 -16.33
C CYS A 112 13.60 -15.32 -17.41
N GLU A 113 13.38 -16.49 -18.02
CA GLU A 113 12.37 -16.75 -19.04
C GLU A 113 11.05 -17.29 -18.47
N ASP A 114 10.98 -17.54 -17.18
CA ASP A 114 9.78 -18.04 -16.50
C ASP A 114 8.82 -16.90 -16.13
N GLN A 115 7.60 -17.27 -15.74
CA GLN A 115 6.68 -16.34 -15.08
C GLN A 115 7.35 -15.78 -13.82
N GLN A 116 7.14 -14.52 -13.54
CA GLN A 116 7.74 -13.84 -12.41
C GLN A 116 6.65 -13.20 -11.55
N THR A 117 6.80 -13.33 -10.25
CA THR A 117 5.92 -12.68 -9.28
C THR A 117 6.77 -11.98 -8.23
N ILE A 118 6.44 -10.73 -7.96
CA ILE A 118 7.03 -9.95 -6.86
C ILE A 118 5.93 -9.45 -5.95
N ASP A 119 6.14 -9.57 -4.64
CA ASP A 119 5.31 -9.00 -3.59
C ASP A 119 6.03 -7.82 -2.98
N VAL A 120 5.47 -6.63 -3.09
CA VAL A 120 6.03 -5.39 -2.55
C VAL A 120 5.22 -4.96 -1.35
N TYR A 121 5.87 -4.76 -0.22
CA TYR A 121 5.28 -4.38 1.05
C TYR A 121 5.69 -2.96 1.41
N PHE A 122 4.70 -2.19 1.83
CA PHE A 122 4.88 -0.84 2.36
C PHE A 122 4.43 -0.88 3.82
N GLU A 123 5.31 -0.45 4.71
CA GLU A 123 5.09 -0.52 6.16
C GLU A 123 5.30 0.88 6.75
N ASP A 124 4.45 1.30 7.68
CA ASP A 124 4.71 2.48 8.48
C ASP A 124 5.32 2.13 9.85
N ASN A 125 5.71 3.14 10.62
CA ASN A 125 6.22 2.96 11.98
C ASN A 125 5.12 2.79 13.04
N HIS A 126 3.86 2.59 12.64
CA HIS A 126 2.70 2.31 13.46
C HIS A 126 2.10 0.92 13.17
N ASP A 127 2.92 0.00 12.64
CA ASP A 127 2.55 -1.39 12.32
C ASP A 127 1.45 -1.54 11.26
N GLN A 128 1.22 -0.53 10.43
CA GLN A 128 0.32 -0.64 9.29
C GLN A 128 1.10 -1.17 8.08
N LEU A 129 0.44 -2.05 7.33
CA LEU A 129 1.02 -2.75 6.18
C LEU A 129 0.11 -2.63 4.97
N TYR A 130 0.69 -2.32 3.81
CA TYR A 130 0.04 -2.41 2.51
C TYR A 130 0.87 -3.25 1.56
N GLN A 131 0.23 -4.18 0.84
CA GLN A 131 0.91 -5.09 -0.09
C GLN A 131 0.41 -4.89 -1.51
N LEU A 132 1.33 -4.90 -2.46
CA LEU A 132 1.06 -5.00 -3.89
C LEU A 132 1.75 -6.24 -4.44
N THR A 133 1.05 -6.97 -5.30
CA THR A 133 1.60 -8.14 -6.02
C THR A 133 1.62 -7.82 -7.52
N PHE A 134 2.77 -8.01 -8.15
CA PHE A 134 2.95 -7.88 -9.59
C PHE A 134 3.34 -9.22 -10.17
N THR A 135 2.61 -9.65 -11.20
CA THR A 135 2.90 -10.87 -11.95
C THR A 135 3.17 -10.51 -13.41
N PHE A 136 4.29 -10.98 -13.92
CA PHE A 136 4.72 -10.81 -15.29
C PHE A 136 4.81 -12.17 -15.97
N ASN A 137 4.17 -12.31 -17.12
CA ASN A 137 4.25 -13.51 -17.92
C ASN A 137 5.36 -13.34 -18.97
N ASN A 138 6.16 -14.37 -19.16
CA ASN A 138 7.11 -14.42 -20.26
C ASN A 138 6.47 -15.21 -21.43
N GLU A 139 5.46 -14.63 -22.07
CA GLU A 139 4.98 -15.16 -23.32
C GLU A 139 5.96 -14.69 -24.42
N ALA A 140 6.74 -15.62 -24.95
CA ALA A 140 7.46 -15.39 -26.20
C ALA A 140 6.47 -14.83 -27.21
N LYS A 141 6.86 -13.80 -27.99
CA LYS A 141 6.08 -13.34 -29.12
C LYS A 141 5.66 -14.59 -29.91
N GLU A 142 4.35 -14.87 -29.98
CA GLU A 142 3.85 -15.68 -31.07
C GLU A 142 4.28 -14.90 -32.31
N GLU A 143 5.27 -15.41 -33.03
CA GLU A 143 5.54 -14.98 -34.38
C GLU A 143 4.24 -15.22 -35.12
N GLU A 144 3.58 -14.15 -35.55
CA GLU A 144 2.50 -14.22 -36.53
C GLU A 144 3.06 -14.98 -37.69
N ASP A 145 2.81 -16.28 -37.73
CA ASP A 145 2.99 -17.11 -38.91
C ASP A 145 1.99 -16.58 -39.95
N THR A 146 2.46 -15.62 -40.76
CA THR A 146 1.77 -15.12 -41.93
C THR A 146 1.75 -16.24 -42.99
N THR A 147 0.94 -17.25 -42.74
CA THR A 147 0.46 -18.12 -43.80
C THR A 147 -0.69 -17.37 -44.46
N GLU A 148 -0.37 -16.64 -45.52
CA GLU A 148 -1.33 -16.20 -46.50
C GLU A 148 -2.06 -17.45 -47.08
N ASP A 149 -3.25 -17.74 -46.57
CA ASP A 149 -4.23 -18.52 -47.30
C ASP A 149 -5.41 -17.61 -47.69
N ASN A 150 -5.35 -17.15 -48.92
CA ASN A 150 -6.45 -16.48 -49.60
C ASN A 150 -7.60 -17.45 -49.79
N THR A 151 -8.58 -17.46 -48.90
CA THR A 151 -9.92 -17.95 -49.22
C THR A 151 -10.99 -17.05 -48.64
N ILE A 152 -11.51 -16.21 -49.50
CA ILE A 152 -12.65 -15.34 -49.30
C ILE A 152 -13.91 -16.21 -49.30
N THR A 153 -14.64 -16.28 -48.16
CA THR A 153 -16.05 -16.67 -48.18
C THR A 153 -16.83 -15.77 -47.23
N PRO A 154 -17.76 -14.97 -47.74
CA PRO A 154 -18.60 -14.13 -46.85
C PRO A 154 -19.81 -14.93 -46.39
N ILE A 155 -19.93 -15.19 -45.08
CA ILE A 155 -21.19 -15.63 -44.49
C ILE A 155 -21.65 -14.56 -43.52
N GLY A 156 -22.62 -13.78 -43.97
CA GLY A 156 -23.37 -12.87 -43.13
C GLY A 156 -24.28 -13.67 -42.16
N THR A 157 -24.12 -13.40 -40.88
CA THR A 157 -25.11 -13.83 -39.87
C THR A 157 -25.64 -12.59 -39.18
N ILE A 158 -26.94 -12.34 -39.43
CA ILE A 158 -27.72 -11.30 -38.81
C ILE A 158 -28.06 -11.79 -37.39
N VAL A 159 -27.61 -11.10 -36.34
CA VAL A 159 -28.08 -11.36 -34.97
C VAL A 159 -29.15 -10.33 -34.62
N SER A 160 -30.36 -10.82 -34.35
CA SER A 160 -31.51 -10.03 -33.94
C SER A 160 -31.34 -9.45 -32.54
N PRO A 161 -31.96 -8.28 -32.23
CA PRO A 161 -31.81 -7.62 -30.95
C PRO A 161 -32.59 -8.33 -29.84
N ILE A 162 -31.96 -8.43 -28.67
CA ILE A 162 -32.59 -8.93 -27.44
C ILE A 162 -33.51 -7.87 -26.89
N ASN A 163 -34.80 -8.22 -26.77
CA ASN A 163 -35.86 -7.38 -26.24
C ASN A 163 -35.86 -7.46 -24.71
N PHE A 164 -35.61 -6.33 -24.03
CA PHE A 164 -35.87 -6.17 -22.62
C PHE A 164 -37.31 -5.66 -22.45
N ASN A 165 -38.13 -6.43 -21.77
CA ASN A 165 -39.42 -5.95 -21.30
C ASN A 165 -39.52 -6.05 -19.77
N PRO A 166 -40.24 -5.13 -19.08
CA PRO A 166 -40.08 -4.56 -17.76
C PRO A 166 -40.31 -5.48 -16.57
#